data_9ff95bdaffd27dcbae27924b71974923
#
_entry.id   9ff95bdaffd27dcbae27924b71974923
#
_cell.length_a   1.000
_cell.length_b   1.000
_cell.length_c   1.000
_cell.angle_alpha   90.00
_cell.angle_beta   90.00
_cell.angle_gamma   90.00
#
_symmetry.space_group_name_H-M   'P 1'
#
loop_
_entity.id
_entity.type
_entity.pdbx_description
1 polymer ?
#
loop_
_entity_poly.entity_id
_entity_poly.type
_entity_poly.pdbx_seq_one_letter_code
_entity_poly.pdbx_strand_id
1 'polypeptide(L)'
;MTRPTPVVFVHGFIGTFDVRDWNGPHLCPDLLGYGAYRAVPFDAISLDAQVEHVRQTIDAHFGAQPVDIVGHSVGGAIAMLFAHAHPERVRYIVNVEGNFTLDDAFWSASVGRMTPGEADAMLIGLRAAPLDWLRGAIDAPSPGQLDDARRWLAHQPASTLRAMGRSVVATTGDAGYLPVLEKVFERHPVWLVAGERSRAGWHVPDWALARCAGFETIGRCGHLIPAERPDALRAAIERIACAPPA
;
A
#
# COMPACT_ATOMS: atom_id res chain seq x y z
N MET A 1 -1.40 27.68 17.40
CA MET A 1 -0.74 26.90 16.31
C MET A 1 -1.45 25.57 16.22
N THR A 2 -2.08 25.27 15.10
CA THR A 2 -2.66 23.94 14.85
C THR A 2 -1.53 22.91 14.76
N ARG A 3 -1.68 21.76 15.45
CA ARG A 3 -0.71 20.65 15.32
C ARG A 3 -0.68 20.18 13.87
N PRO A 4 0.51 19.87 13.32
CA PRO A 4 0.57 19.32 11.96
C PRO A 4 -0.20 17.99 11.90
N THR A 5 -0.90 17.75 10.80
CA THR A 5 -1.66 16.51 10.59
C THR A 5 -0.68 15.34 10.45
N PRO A 6 -0.88 14.23 11.18
CA PRO A 6 -0.04 13.05 11.03
C PRO A 6 -0.25 12.37 9.69
N VAL A 7 0.82 11.77 9.15
CA VAL A 7 0.77 10.94 7.93
C VAL A 7 0.94 9.48 8.29
N VAL A 8 0.06 8.63 7.79
CA VAL A 8 0.11 7.17 7.98
C VAL A 8 0.43 6.49 6.67
N PHE A 9 1.52 5.73 6.65
CA PHE A 9 2.00 5.00 5.48
C PHE A 9 1.60 3.53 5.59
N VAL A 10 0.75 3.05 4.70
CA VAL A 10 0.27 1.67 4.65
C VAL A 10 0.96 0.95 3.51
N HIS A 11 1.85 0.01 3.85
CA HIS A 11 2.66 -0.70 2.88
C HIS A 11 1.88 -1.75 2.07
N GLY A 12 2.47 -2.20 0.95
CA GLY A 12 1.88 -3.17 0.06
C GLY A 12 2.11 -4.64 0.45
N PHE A 13 1.96 -5.52 -0.56
CA PHE A 13 2.06 -6.98 -0.42
C PHE A 13 3.48 -7.44 -0.03
N ILE A 14 4.52 -6.87 -0.65
CA ILE A 14 5.92 -6.98 -0.24
C ILE A 14 6.54 -5.58 -0.35
N GLY A 15 7.27 -5.19 0.69
CA GLY A 15 7.91 -3.88 0.78
C GLY A 15 7.32 -3.02 1.87
N THR A 16 8.07 -1.99 2.24
CA THR A 16 7.67 -0.97 3.21
C THR A 16 8.08 0.40 2.67
N PHE A 17 7.55 1.47 3.28
CA PHE A 17 8.04 2.82 3.00
C PHE A 17 9.31 3.10 3.80
N ASP A 18 10.25 3.83 3.21
CA ASP A 18 11.33 4.47 3.96
C ASP A 18 10.86 5.85 4.42
N VAL A 19 10.55 5.96 5.70
CA VAL A 19 10.03 7.18 6.33
C VAL A 19 11.05 7.85 7.26
N ARG A 20 12.32 7.42 7.24
CA ARG A 20 13.37 7.93 8.15
C ARG A 20 13.60 9.44 8.00
N ASP A 21 13.48 9.95 6.80
CA ASP A 21 13.66 11.37 6.49
C ASP A 21 12.34 12.14 6.37
N TRP A 22 11.23 11.56 6.84
CA TRP A 22 9.95 12.24 6.85
C TRP A 22 9.90 13.30 7.95
N ASN A 23 9.57 14.54 7.58
CA ASN A 23 9.43 15.64 8.52
C ASN A 23 7.99 15.76 9.02
N GLY A 24 7.80 15.63 10.32
CA GLY A 24 6.50 15.76 10.98
C GLY A 24 5.99 14.46 11.62
N PRO A 25 4.83 14.50 12.28
CA PRO A 25 4.25 13.31 12.89
C PRO A 25 3.85 12.31 11.82
N HIS A 26 4.34 11.09 11.96
CA HIS A 26 4.05 10.03 11.00
C HIS A 26 4.05 8.65 11.65
N LEU A 27 3.53 7.67 10.92
CA LEU A 27 3.48 6.28 11.29
C LEU A 27 3.58 5.41 10.03
N CYS A 28 4.39 4.36 10.09
CA CYS A 28 4.43 3.30 9.09
C CYS A 28 4.28 1.96 9.83
N PRO A 29 3.03 1.52 10.11
CA PRO A 29 2.81 0.33 10.91
C PRO A 29 3.19 -0.94 10.16
N ASP A 30 3.75 -1.91 10.89
CA ASP A 30 3.74 -3.30 10.42
C ASP A 30 2.28 -3.78 10.36
N LEU A 31 1.87 -4.36 9.24
CA LEU A 31 0.55 -4.97 9.09
C LEU A 31 0.50 -6.35 9.79
N LEU A 32 -0.70 -6.84 10.07
CA LEU A 32 -0.88 -8.20 10.62
C LEU A 32 -0.22 -9.23 9.69
N GLY A 33 0.62 -10.08 10.27
CA GLY A 33 1.43 -11.06 9.55
C GLY A 33 2.80 -10.55 9.11
N TYR A 34 3.11 -9.26 9.29
CA TYR A 34 4.38 -8.63 8.92
C TYR A 34 5.16 -8.18 10.16
N GLY A 35 6.47 -8.09 10.04
CA GLY A 35 7.36 -7.54 11.06
C GLY A 35 7.10 -8.03 12.47
N ALA A 36 6.72 -7.14 13.36
CA ALA A 36 6.38 -7.44 14.75
C ALA A 36 5.17 -8.37 14.88
N TYR A 37 4.27 -8.39 13.88
CA TYR A 37 3.04 -9.21 13.86
C TYR A 37 3.17 -10.47 13.01
N ARG A 38 4.38 -10.89 12.62
CA ARG A 38 4.63 -12.05 11.74
C ARG A 38 4.10 -13.39 12.24
N ALA A 39 3.82 -13.49 13.54
CA ALA A 39 3.26 -14.68 14.17
C ALA A 39 1.72 -14.75 14.15
N VAL A 40 1.04 -13.73 13.60
CA VAL A 40 -0.41 -13.73 13.49
C VAL A 40 -0.87 -14.88 12.61
N PRO A 41 -1.85 -15.71 13.06
CA PRO A 41 -2.33 -16.86 12.30
C PRO A 41 -2.93 -16.48 10.95
N PHE A 42 -2.80 -17.40 9.98
CA PHE A 42 -3.34 -17.24 8.61
C PHE A 42 -4.79 -16.76 8.58
N ASP A 43 -5.68 -17.40 9.36
CA ASP A 43 -7.11 -17.12 9.35
C ASP A 43 -7.49 -15.76 10.01
N ALA A 44 -6.55 -15.13 10.71
CA ALA A 44 -6.73 -13.81 11.31
C ALA A 44 -6.26 -12.66 10.39
N ILE A 45 -5.78 -12.98 9.19
CA ILE A 45 -5.26 -11.99 8.23
C ILE A 45 -6.27 -11.78 7.10
N SER A 46 -6.86 -10.60 7.04
CA SER A 46 -7.73 -10.15 5.95
C SER A 46 -7.60 -8.64 5.78
N LEU A 47 -8.11 -8.06 4.67
CA LEU A 47 -8.10 -6.61 4.50
C LEU A 47 -8.93 -5.92 5.58
N ASP A 48 -10.06 -6.47 6.00
CA ASP A 48 -10.87 -5.91 7.09
C ASP A 48 -10.11 -5.94 8.43
N ALA A 49 -9.40 -7.05 8.71
CA ALA A 49 -8.57 -7.15 9.90
C ALA A 49 -7.40 -6.14 9.87
N GLN A 50 -6.82 -5.88 8.69
CA GLN A 50 -5.80 -4.85 8.51
C GLN A 50 -6.38 -3.44 8.75
N VAL A 51 -7.57 -3.14 8.25
CA VAL A 51 -8.28 -1.87 8.50
C VAL A 51 -8.43 -1.63 10.00
N GLU A 52 -8.91 -2.63 10.74
CA GLU A 52 -9.08 -2.51 12.20
C GLU A 52 -7.74 -2.38 12.92
N HIS A 53 -6.71 -3.10 12.50
CA HIS A 53 -5.36 -2.99 13.05
C HIS A 53 -4.76 -1.61 12.81
N VAL A 54 -4.89 -1.05 11.61
CA VAL A 54 -4.46 0.32 11.29
C VAL A 54 -5.20 1.33 12.15
N ARG A 55 -6.53 1.17 12.35
CA ARG A 55 -7.31 2.02 13.24
C ARG A 55 -6.77 2.02 14.67
N GLN A 56 -6.57 0.83 15.24
CA GLN A 56 -6.06 0.68 16.61
C GLN A 56 -4.67 1.30 16.75
N THR A 57 -3.82 1.13 15.74
CA THR A 57 -2.47 1.69 15.75
C THR A 57 -2.50 3.22 15.67
N ILE A 58 -3.36 3.79 14.83
CA ILE A 58 -3.57 5.24 14.74
C ILE A 58 -4.10 5.78 16.09
N ASP A 59 -5.08 5.11 16.70
CA ASP A 59 -5.65 5.52 17.98
C ASP A 59 -4.62 5.54 19.10
N ALA A 60 -3.76 4.53 19.12
CA ALA A 60 -2.69 4.43 20.13
C ALA A 60 -1.64 5.54 20.01
N HIS A 61 -1.36 6.04 18.79
CA HIS A 61 -0.31 7.03 18.54
C HIS A 61 -0.84 8.48 18.48
N PHE A 62 -2.00 8.68 17.89
CA PHE A 62 -2.53 10.00 17.56
C PHE A 62 -3.91 10.28 18.19
N GLY A 63 -4.46 9.31 18.96
CA GLY A 63 -5.81 9.42 19.50
C GLY A 63 -6.86 9.59 18.42
N ALA A 64 -7.84 10.46 18.63
CA ALA A 64 -8.91 10.73 17.68
C ALA A 64 -8.56 11.74 16.57
N GLN A 65 -7.30 12.20 16.49
CA GLN A 65 -6.88 13.16 15.48
C GLN A 65 -7.02 12.56 14.06
N PRO A 66 -7.62 13.27 13.10
CA PRO A 66 -7.62 12.85 11.70
C PRO A 66 -6.20 12.79 11.13
N VAL A 67 -5.97 11.87 10.21
CA VAL A 67 -4.68 11.61 9.57
C VAL A 67 -4.77 11.80 8.06
N ASP A 68 -3.63 12.00 7.44
CA ASP A 68 -3.45 11.79 6.01
C ASP A 68 -2.98 10.36 5.81
N ILE A 69 -3.54 9.63 4.86
CA ILE A 69 -3.19 8.23 4.66
C ILE A 69 -2.58 8.01 3.28
N VAL A 70 -1.42 7.39 3.25
CA VAL A 70 -0.68 7.03 2.04
C VAL A 70 -0.65 5.52 1.94
N GLY A 71 -1.24 4.94 0.91
CA GLY A 71 -1.25 3.50 0.71
C GLY A 71 -0.61 3.09 -0.60
N HIS A 72 0.30 2.11 -0.57
CA HIS A 72 0.93 1.56 -1.77
C HIS A 72 0.38 0.17 -2.09
N SER A 73 -0.01 -0.07 -3.34
CA SER A 73 -0.46 -1.39 -3.81
C SER A 73 -1.62 -1.91 -2.95
N VAL A 74 -1.55 -3.09 -2.35
CA VAL A 74 -2.55 -3.60 -1.39
C VAL A 74 -2.80 -2.63 -0.24
N GLY A 75 -1.77 -1.89 0.20
CA GLY A 75 -1.91 -0.84 1.19
C GLY A 75 -2.82 0.31 0.74
N GLY A 76 -2.90 0.57 -0.57
CA GLY A 76 -3.85 1.51 -1.14
C GLY A 76 -5.30 1.03 -0.99
N ALA A 77 -5.56 -0.26 -1.22
CA ALA A 77 -6.89 -0.83 -0.94
C ALA A 77 -7.25 -0.75 0.55
N ILE A 78 -6.30 -1.05 1.45
CA ILE A 78 -6.50 -0.92 2.90
C ILE A 78 -6.80 0.54 3.28
N ALA A 79 -6.06 1.51 2.73
CA ALA A 79 -6.27 2.94 2.98
C ALA A 79 -7.67 3.40 2.54
N MET A 80 -8.13 2.95 1.38
CA MET A 80 -9.47 3.27 0.88
C MET A 80 -10.58 2.64 1.74
N LEU A 81 -10.42 1.38 2.12
CA LEU A 81 -11.37 0.69 3.01
C LEU A 81 -11.39 1.33 4.40
N PHE A 82 -10.23 1.75 4.91
CA PHE A 82 -10.13 2.49 6.17
C PHE A 82 -10.90 3.81 6.11
N ALA A 83 -10.71 4.59 5.04
CA ALA A 83 -11.42 5.85 4.84
C ALA A 83 -12.93 5.66 4.69
N HIS A 84 -13.37 4.53 4.10
CA HIS A 84 -14.80 4.20 4.03
C HIS A 84 -15.37 3.88 5.41
N ALA A 85 -14.67 3.05 6.19
CA ALA A 85 -15.13 2.60 7.52
C ALA A 85 -15.05 3.71 8.59
N HIS A 86 -14.07 4.62 8.47
CA HIS A 86 -13.76 5.67 9.45
C HIS A 86 -13.57 7.03 8.77
N PRO A 87 -14.61 7.58 8.09
CA PRO A 87 -14.45 8.78 7.27
C PRO A 87 -14.01 10.00 8.08
N GLU A 88 -14.40 10.10 9.35
CA GLU A 88 -14.01 11.20 10.25
C GLU A 88 -12.54 11.17 10.64
N ARG A 89 -11.84 10.05 10.36
CA ARG A 89 -10.44 9.83 10.72
C ARG A 89 -9.47 10.17 9.59
N VAL A 90 -9.97 10.50 8.41
CA VAL A 90 -9.13 10.74 7.23
C VAL A 90 -9.37 12.14 6.69
N ARG A 91 -8.28 12.90 6.48
CA ARG A 91 -8.31 14.21 5.84
C ARG A 91 -8.22 14.09 4.31
N TYR A 92 -7.21 13.37 3.81
CA TYR A 92 -7.05 13.00 2.40
C TYR A 92 -6.31 11.67 2.25
N ILE A 93 -6.34 11.14 1.04
CA ILE A 93 -5.72 9.86 0.69
C ILE A 93 -4.73 10.10 -0.45
N VAL A 94 -3.54 9.50 -0.34
CA VAL A 94 -2.62 9.31 -1.46
C VAL A 94 -2.59 7.83 -1.81
N ASN A 95 -3.24 7.47 -2.91
CA ASN A 95 -3.28 6.11 -3.42
C ASN A 95 -2.12 5.92 -4.43
N VAL A 96 -1.09 5.19 -4.00
CA VAL A 96 0.11 4.90 -4.80
C VAL A 96 -0.07 3.54 -5.45
N GLU A 97 -0.61 3.52 -6.67
CA GLU A 97 -0.92 2.29 -7.42
C GLU A 97 -1.65 1.21 -6.58
N GLY A 98 -2.60 1.65 -5.76
CA GLY A 98 -3.44 0.73 -4.97
C GLY A 98 -4.52 0.06 -5.83
N ASN A 99 -4.88 -1.14 -5.43
CA ASN A 99 -5.81 -1.98 -6.19
C ASN A 99 -7.21 -1.38 -6.30
N PHE A 100 -7.67 -1.10 -7.51
CA PHE A 100 -9.06 -0.78 -7.83
C PHE A 100 -9.84 -2.02 -8.27
N THR A 101 -9.18 -2.90 -8.99
CA THR A 101 -9.81 -4.08 -9.59
C THR A 101 -9.03 -5.35 -9.27
N LEU A 102 -9.63 -6.50 -9.60
CA LEU A 102 -8.96 -7.79 -9.49
C LEU A 102 -7.74 -7.89 -10.43
N ASP A 103 -7.74 -7.16 -11.55
CA ASP A 103 -6.64 -7.17 -12.51
C ASP A 103 -5.38 -6.52 -11.93
N ASP A 104 -5.53 -5.52 -11.02
CA ASP A 104 -4.40 -4.94 -10.30
C ASP A 104 -3.76 -5.92 -9.29
N ALA A 105 -4.48 -6.98 -8.94
CA ALA A 105 -4.05 -7.97 -7.94
C ALA A 105 -3.33 -9.19 -8.55
N PHE A 106 -2.93 -9.15 -9.83
CA PHE A 106 -2.48 -10.32 -10.59
C PHE A 106 -1.44 -11.18 -9.84
N TRP A 107 -0.43 -10.58 -9.22
CA TRP A 107 0.60 -11.31 -8.48
C TRP A 107 0.11 -11.79 -7.11
N SER A 108 -0.48 -10.90 -6.30
CA SER A 108 -1.05 -11.26 -5.00
C SER A 108 -2.13 -12.33 -5.14
N ALA A 109 -2.97 -12.24 -6.18
CA ALA A 109 -3.96 -13.25 -6.51
C ALA A 109 -3.33 -14.60 -6.85
N SER A 110 -2.21 -14.63 -7.59
CA SER A 110 -1.50 -15.87 -7.90
C SER A 110 -0.99 -16.55 -6.64
N VAL A 111 -0.41 -15.79 -5.70
CA VAL A 111 0.08 -16.31 -4.41
C VAL A 111 -1.09 -16.78 -3.52
N GLY A 112 -2.20 -16.06 -3.52
CA GLY A 112 -3.41 -16.44 -2.79
C GLY A 112 -3.97 -17.81 -3.20
N ARG A 113 -3.76 -18.23 -4.46
CA ARG A 113 -4.17 -19.55 -4.99
C ARG A 113 -3.21 -20.70 -4.71
N MET A 114 -1.97 -20.39 -4.30
CA MET A 114 -0.95 -21.40 -4.00
C MET A 114 -1.35 -22.26 -2.80
N THR A 115 -0.93 -23.52 -2.82
CA THR A 115 -0.89 -24.36 -1.61
C THR A 115 0.15 -23.81 -0.63
N PRO A 116 0.13 -24.21 0.67
CA PRO A 116 1.17 -23.80 1.61
C PRO A 116 2.59 -24.10 1.12
N GLY A 117 2.81 -25.33 0.60
CA GLY A 117 4.14 -25.74 0.12
C GLY A 117 4.63 -24.97 -1.10
N GLU A 118 3.73 -24.63 -2.05
CA GLU A 118 4.08 -23.80 -3.20
C GLU A 118 4.48 -22.38 -2.79
N ALA A 119 3.74 -21.77 -1.87
CA ALA A 119 4.04 -20.42 -1.37
C ALA A 119 5.35 -20.40 -0.56
N ASP A 120 5.62 -21.44 0.25
CA ASP A 120 6.89 -21.57 0.95
C ASP A 120 8.05 -21.71 -0.04
N ALA A 121 7.93 -22.58 -1.04
CA ALA A 121 8.94 -22.77 -2.08
C ALA A 121 9.19 -21.47 -2.86
N MET A 122 8.12 -20.75 -3.25
CA MET A 122 8.23 -19.44 -3.89
C MET A 122 9.03 -18.46 -3.03
N LEU A 123 8.65 -18.27 -1.76
CA LEU A 123 9.32 -17.29 -0.90
C LEU A 123 10.76 -17.67 -0.58
N ILE A 124 11.07 -18.97 -0.44
CA ILE A 124 12.44 -19.48 -0.30
C ILE A 124 13.24 -19.12 -1.56
N GLY A 125 12.69 -19.33 -2.75
CA GLY A 125 13.32 -18.97 -4.02
C GLY A 125 13.61 -17.47 -4.13
N LEU A 126 12.64 -16.62 -3.80
CA LEU A 126 12.82 -15.16 -3.81
C LEU A 126 13.92 -14.72 -2.83
N ARG A 127 13.97 -15.31 -1.64
CA ARG A 127 15.01 -15.04 -0.63
C ARG A 127 16.39 -15.52 -1.05
N ALA A 128 16.47 -16.60 -1.80
CA ALA A 128 17.73 -17.12 -2.33
C ALA A 128 18.29 -16.25 -3.46
N ALA A 129 17.41 -15.63 -4.25
CA ALA A 129 17.78 -14.80 -5.40
C ALA A 129 17.08 -13.42 -5.40
N PRO A 130 17.28 -12.58 -4.35
CA PRO A 130 16.58 -11.30 -4.22
C PRO A 130 16.91 -10.31 -5.35
N LEU A 131 18.09 -10.41 -5.95
CA LEU A 131 18.48 -9.59 -7.09
C LEU A 131 17.67 -9.93 -8.35
N ASP A 132 17.39 -11.22 -8.60
CA ASP A 132 16.61 -11.64 -9.75
C ASP A 132 15.14 -11.23 -9.59
N TRP A 133 14.61 -11.30 -8.37
CA TRP A 133 13.30 -10.73 -8.06
C TRP A 133 13.23 -9.23 -8.37
N LEU A 134 14.22 -8.44 -7.92
CA LEU A 134 14.26 -7.01 -8.19
C LEU A 134 14.37 -6.69 -9.69
N ARG A 135 15.18 -7.44 -10.44
CA ARG A 135 15.34 -7.25 -11.89
C ARG A 135 14.05 -7.48 -12.67
N GLY A 136 13.11 -8.21 -12.11
CA GLY A 136 11.76 -8.36 -12.67
C GLY A 136 10.89 -7.10 -12.54
N ALA A 137 11.28 -6.15 -11.67
CA ALA A 137 10.50 -4.95 -11.37
C ALA A 137 11.29 -3.64 -11.55
N ILE A 138 12.61 -3.67 -11.37
CA ILE A 138 13.50 -2.49 -11.36
C ILE A 138 14.60 -2.67 -12.40
N ASP A 139 14.77 -1.68 -13.30
CA ASP A 139 15.87 -1.66 -14.26
C ASP A 139 17.18 -1.35 -13.56
N ALA A 140 18.17 -2.13 -13.52
CA ALA A 140 19.47 -1.91 -12.89
C ALA A 140 19.40 -1.56 -11.38
N PRO A 141 18.95 -2.50 -10.51
CA PRO A 141 18.86 -2.28 -9.08
C PRO A 141 20.20 -1.91 -8.45
N SER A 142 20.20 -0.92 -7.56
CA SER A 142 21.36 -0.51 -6.77
C SER A 142 21.65 -1.49 -5.61
N PRO A 143 22.87 -1.47 -5.04
CA PRO A 143 23.18 -2.25 -3.83
C PRO A 143 22.23 -1.95 -2.65
N GLY A 144 21.83 -0.68 -2.44
CA GLY A 144 20.89 -0.30 -1.40
C GLY A 144 19.50 -0.92 -1.61
N GLN A 145 19.01 -0.92 -2.85
CA GLN A 145 17.73 -1.58 -3.19
C GLN A 145 17.79 -3.10 -2.99
N LEU A 146 18.96 -3.72 -3.22
CA LEU A 146 19.14 -5.14 -2.93
C LEU A 146 19.06 -5.43 -1.42
N ASP A 147 19.60 -4.56 -0.59
CA ASP A 147 19.49 -4.69 0.87
C ASP A 147 18.04 -4.46 1.35
N ASP A 148 17.32 -3.53 0.74
CA ASP A 148 15.89 -3.34 0.96
C ASP A 148 15.10 -4.61 0.57
N ALA A 149 15.37 -5.18 -0.57
CA ALA A 149 14.73 -6.41 -1.02
C ALA A 149 14.93 -7.58 -0.04
N ARG A 150 16.15 -7.75 0.47
CA ARG A 150 16.44 -8.77 1.50
C ARG A 150 15.61 -8.57 2.75
N ARG A 151 15.51 -7.32 3.24
CA ARG A 151 14.69 -6.97 4.40
C ARG A 151 13.21 -7.23 4.14
N TRP A 152 12.68 -6.79 3.00
CA TRP A 152 11.29 -6.95 2.62
C TRP A 152 10.87 -8.41 2.47
N LEU A 153 11.72 -9.23 1.84
CA LEU A 153 11.45 -10.66 1.68
C LEU A 153 11.53 -11.43 3.02
N ALA A 154 12.31 -10.91 3.99
CA ALA A 154 12.38 -11.48 5.34
C ALA A 154 11.25 -11.01 6.27
N HIS A 155 10.50 -9.97 5.89
CA HIS A 155 9.56 -9.27 6.76
C HIS A 155 8.33 -10.10 7.13
N GLN A 156 7.90 -11.04 6.30
CA GLN A 156 6.70 -11.88 6.48
C GLN A 156 6.94 -13.35 6.10
N PRO A 157 6.19 -14.30 6.67
CA PRO A 157 6.15 -15.68 6.20
C PRO A 157 5.27 -15.83 4.94
N ALA A 158 5.40 -16.94 4.24
CA ALA A 158 4.60 -17.23 3.05
C ALA A 158 3.10 -17.39 3.35
N SER A 159 2.76 -17.86 4.55
CA SER A 159 1.38 -17.94 5.03
C SER A 159 0.69 -16.57 5.03
N THR A 160 1.39 -15.51 5.44
CA THR A 160 0.89 -14.12 5.38
C THR A 160 0.60 -13.69 3.95
N LEU A 161 1.53 -13.94 3.02
CA LEU A 161 1.31 -13.60 1.60
C LEU A 161 0.11 -14.34 1.03
N ARG A 162 -0.07 -15.62 1.37
CA ARG A 162 -1.27 -16.38 0.95
C ARG A 162 -2.56 -15.80 1.52
N ALA A 163 -2.58 -15.47 2.81
CA ALA A 163 -3.76 -14.90 3.46
C ALA A 163 -4.12 -13.55 2.83
N MET A 164 -3.15 -12.66 2.70
CA MET A 164 -3.34 -11.34 2.05
C MET A 164 -3.80 -11.50 0.60
N GLY A 165 -3.16 -12.38 -0.19
CA GLY A 165 -3.54 -12.61 -1.58
C GLY A 165 -4.98 -13.12 -1.71
N ARG A 166 -5.42 -14.04 -0.84
CA ARG A 166 -6.81 -14.51 -0.80
C ARG A 166 -7.78 -13.39 -0.46
N SER A 167 -7.44 -12.58 0.55
CA SER A 167 -8.30 -11.47 0.97
C SER A 167 -8.39 -10.39 -0.10
N VAL A 168 -7.28 -10.04 -0.76
CA VAL A 168 -7.29 -9.10 -1.88
C VAL A 168 -8.23 -9.59 -2.99
N VAL A 169 -8.12 -10.87 -3.39
CA VAL A 169 -9.02 -11.45 -4.42
C VAL A 169 -10.48 -11.38 -3.99
N ALA A 170 -10.78 -11.78 -2.76
CA ALA A 170 -12.15 -11.75 -2.26
C ALA A 170 -12.72 -10.34 -2.24
N THR A 171 -11.91 -9.34 -1.83
CA THR A 171 -12.34 -7.95 -1.73
C THR A 171 -12.45 -7.28 -3.09
N THR A 172 -11.38 -7.31 -3.91
CA THR A 172 -11.36 -6.57 -5.19
C THR A 172 -12.17 -7.25 -6.29
N GLY A 173 -12.49 -8.52 -6.12
CA GLY A 173 -13.40 -9.27 -7.00
C GLY A 173 -14.87 -9.18 -6.60
N ASP A 174 -15.19 -8.59 -5.44
CA ASP A 174 -16.57 -8.38 -5.00
C ASP A 174 -17.19 -7.19 -5.73
N ALA A 175 -18.44 -7.37 -6.21
CA ALA A 175 -19.18 -6.33 -6.93
C ALA A 175 -19.46 -5.07 -6.08
N GLY A 176 -19.45 -5.18 -4.75
CA GLY A 176 -19.62 -4.08 -3.82
C GLY A 176 -18.36 -3.24 -3.61
N TYR A 177 -17.18 -3.69 -4.06
CA TYR A 177 -15.93 -3.00 -3.78
C TYR A 177 -15.84 -1.62 -4.45
N LEU A 178 -16.05 -1.53 -5.77
CA LEU A 178 -16.01 -0.25 -6.49
C LEU A 178 -17.03 0.76 -5.96
N PRO A 179 -18.30 0.40 -5.67
CA PRO A 179 -19.25 1.30 -5.00
C PRO A 179 -18.77 1.84 -3.63
N VAL A 180 -18.00 1.04 -2.88
CA VAL A 180 -17.37 1.49 -1.63
C VAL A 180 -16.32 2.56 -1.93
N LEU A 181 -15.47 2.34 -2.94
CA LEU A 181 -14.46 3.32 -3.35
C LEU A 181 -15.07 4.62 -3.87
N GLU A 182 -16.17 4.55 -4.64
CA GLU A 182 -16.89 5.75 -5.10
C GLU A 182 -17.29 6.65 -3.92
N LYS A 183 -17.82 6.06 -2.83
CA LYS A 183 -18.17 6.81 -1.63
C LYS A 183 -16.97 7.45 -0.94
N VAL A 184 -15.79 6.86 -1.05
CA VAL A 184 -14.55 7.45 -0.52
C VAL A 184 -14.18 8.69 -1.34
N PHE A 185 -14.24 8.62 -2.67
CA PHE A 185 -13.97 9.77 -3.54
C PHE A 185 -15.00 10.90 -3.39
N GLU A 186 -16.24 10.60 -2.96
CA GLU A 186 -17.26 11.60 -2.64
C GLU A 186 -16.98 12.35 -1.35
N ARG A 187 -16.25 11.73 -0.40
CA ARG A 187 -16.04 12.25 0.94
C ARG A 187 -14.66 12.83 1.18
N HIS A 188 -13.67 12.35 0.44
CA HIS A 188 -12.28 12.68 0.67
C HIS A 188 -11.57 13.10 -0.61
N PRO A 189 -10.66 14.09 -0.57
CA PRO A 189 -9.70 14.29 -1.63
C PRO A 189 -8.81 13.04 -1.77
N VAL A 190 -8.85 12.38 -2.93
CA VAL A 190 -8.02 11.23 -3.26
C VAL A 190 -7.04 11.63 -4.35
N TRP A 191 -5.76 11.55 -4.03
CA TRP A 191 -4.68 11.73 -4.99
C TRP A 191 -4.21 10.38 -5.50
N LEU A 192 -3.99 10.30 -6.80
CA LEU A 192 -3.48 9.10 -7.46
C LEU A 192 -2.01 9.33 -7.84
N VAL A 193 -1.15 8.36 -7.52
CA VAL A 193 0.28 8.41 -7.84
C VAL A 193 0.68 7.11 -8.53
N ALA A 194 1.31 7.22 -9.70
CA ALA A 194 1.77 6.07 -10.47
C ALA A 194 3.24 6.20 -10.87
N GLY A 195 3.91 5.06 -11.07
CA GLY A 195 5.19 5.01 -11.77
C GLY A 195 4.99 5.13 -13.29
N GLU A 196 5.92 5.81 -13.95
CA GLU A 196 5.85 6.03 -15.40
C GLU A 196 5.72 4.72 -16.19
N ARG A 197 6.47 3.68 -15.80
CA ARG A 197 6.48 2.38 -16.49
C ARG A 197 5.27 1.49 -16.18
N SER A 198 4.69 1.62 -14.98
CA SER A 198 3.58 0.77 -14.52
C SER A 198 2.20 1.39 -14.76
N ARG A 199 2.12 2.71 -14.97
CA ARG A 199 0.86 3.45 -15.12
C ARG A 199 -0.13 2.82 -16.10
N ALA A 200 0.36 2.35 -17.25
CA ALA A 200 -0.50 1.79 -18.30
C ALA A 200 -1.16 0.46 -17.88
N GLY A 201 -0.58 -0.24 -16.90
CA GLY A 201 -1.12 -1.49 -16.34
C GLY A 201 -1.93 -1.31 -15.06
N TRP A 202 -2.13 -0.08 -14.59
CA TRP A 202 -2.96 0.20 -13.43
C TRP A 202 -4.39 0.52 -13.86
N HIS A 203 -5.32 -0.33 -13.46
CA HIS A 203 -6.72 -0.31 -13.92
C HIS A 203 -7.58 0.66 -13.11
N VAL A 204 -7.25 1.96 -13.18
CA VAL A 204 -8.02 3.01 -12.53
C VAL A 204 -9.32 3.25 -13.31
N PRO A 205 -10.50 3.12 -12.69
CA PRO A 205 -11.77 3.42 -13.35
C PRO A 205 -11.87 4.88 -13.83
N ASP A 206 -12.53 5.11 -14.96
CA ASP A 206 -12.69 6.47 -15.54
C ASP A 206 -13.32 7.45 -14.54
N TRP A 207 -14.29 6.99 -13.74
CA TRP A 207 -14.90 7.84 -12.71
C TRP A 207 -13.89 8.24 -11.62
N ALA A 208 -12.93 7.38 -11.28
CA ALA A 208 -11.90 7.70 -10.28
C ALA A 208 -10.89 8.72 -10.86
N LEU A 209 -10.50 8.58 -12.14
CA LEU A 209 -9.70 9.58 -12.82
C LEU A 209 -10.40 10.94 -12.91
N ALA A 210 -11.71 10.94 -13.14
CA ALA A 210 -12.50 12.17 -13.24
C ALA A 210 -12.73 12.88 -11.89
N ARG A 211 -12.70 12.11 -10.77
CA ARG A 211 -13.01 12.63 -9.42
C ARG A 211 -11.79 12.79 -8.53
N CYS A 212 -10.62 12.29 -8.91
CA CYS A 212 -9.43 12.42 -8.08
C CYS A 212 -9.05 13.90 -7.90
N ALA A 213 -8.51 14.23 -6.74
CA ALA A 213 -8.00 15.57 -6.43
C ALA A 213 -6.77 15.93 -7.26
N GLY A 214 -6.08 14.93 -7.79
CA GLY A 214 -4.98 15.06 -8.73
C GLY A 214 -4.36 13.71 -9.06
N PHE A 215 -3.62 13.64 -10.17
CA PHE A 215 -2.89 12.48 -10.63
C PHE A 215 -1.43 12.86 -10.89
N GLU A 216 -0.50 12.24 -10.14
CA GLU A 216 0.93 12.44 -10.36
C GLU A 216 1.58 11.18 -10.97
N THR A 217 2.51 11.38 -11.89
CA THR A 217 3.32 10.30 -12.44
C THR A 217 4.77 10.52 -12.05
N ILE A 218 5.36 9.55 -11.37
CA ILE A 218 6.78 9.60 -10.98
C ILE A 218 7.62 8.96 -12.09
N GLY A 219 8.49 9.77 -12.67
CA GLY A 219 9.33 9.37 -13.81
C GLY A 219 10.38 8.32 -13.45
N ARG A 220 10.73 7.49 -14.42
CA ARG A 220 11.81 6.49 -14.35
C ARG A 220 11.62 5.45 -13.24
N CYS A 221 10.40 5.05 -12.95
CA CYS A 221 10.10 3.95 -12.03
C CYS A 221 8.88 3.14 -12.49
N GLY A 222 8.78 1.93 -11.98
CA GLY A 222 7.62 1.06 -12.11
C GLY A 222 6.81 1.01 -10.81
N HIS A 223 6.14 -0.11 -10.59
CA HIS A 223 5.24 -0.31 -9.44
C HIS A 223 5.94 -0.19 -8.07
N LEU A 224 7.22 -0.54 -7.98
CA LEU A 224 7.97 -0.44 -6.72
C LEU A 224 8.48 1.00 -6.46
N ILE A 225 7.62 2.00 -6.63
CA ILE A 225 7.93 3.42 -6.43
C ILE A 225 8.65 3.68 -5.11
N PRO A 226 8.21 3.10 -3.95
CA PRO A 226 8.89 3.32 -2.67
C PRO A 226 10.35 2.86 -2.64
N ALA A 227 10.73 1.91 -3.51
CA ALA A 227 12.11 1.43 -3.64
C ALA A 227 12.90 2.17 -4.70
N GLU A 228 12.27 2.47 -5.84
CA GLU A 228 12.96 3.03 -6.99
C GLU A 228 13.19 4.53 -6.86
N ARG A 229 12.20 5.24 -6.32
CA ARG A 229 12.19 6.70 -6.27
C ARG A 229 11.62 7.22 -4.93
N PRO A 230 12.18 6.78 -3.77
CA PRO A 230 11.66 7.18 -2.45
C PRO A 230 11.63 8.69 -2.26
N ASP A 231 12.68 9.42 -2.71
CA ASP A 231 12.74 10.88 -2.60
C ASP A 231 11.69 11.59 -3.46
N ALA A 232 11.46 11.09 -4.68
CA ALA A 232 10.46 11.67 -5.57
C ALA A 232 9.04 11.42 -5.04
N LEU A 233 8.78 10.22 -4.49
CA LEU A 233 7.52 9.90 -3.84
C LEU A 233 7.30 10.77 -2.61
N ARG A 234 8.31 10.93 -1.75
CA ARG A 234 8.24 11.84 -0.59
C ARG A 234 7.91 13.25 -1.03
N ALA A 235 8.63 13.81 -1.99
CA ALA A 235 8.39 15.15 -2.49
C ALA A 235 6.98 15.33 -3.09
N ALA A 236 6.44 14.29 -3.75
CA ALA A 236 5.05 14.29 -4.24
C ALA A 236 4.06 14.36 -3.07
N ILE A 237 4.22 13.51 -2.04
CA ILE A 237 3.35 13.50 -0.87
C ILE A 237 3.44 14.83 -0.11
N GLU A 238 4.63 15.41 0.06
CA GLU A 238 4.81 16.71 0.72
C GLU A 238 4.10 17.84 -0.05
N ARG A 239 4.16 17.86 -1.39
CA ARG A 239 3.40 18.81 -2.21
C ARG A 239 1.90 18.67 -2.01
N ILE A 240 1.41 17.43 -2.02
CA ILE A 240 -0.01 17.10 -1.78
C ILE A 240 -0.44 17.58 -0.39
N ALA A 241 0.40 17.34 0.64
CA ALA A 241 0.13 17.75 2.01
C ALA A 241 0.00 19.28 2.17
N CYS A 242 0.69 20.04 1.33
CA CYS A 242 0.68 21.51 1.31
C CYS A 242 -0.39 22.10 0.36
N ALA A 243 -1.06 21.26 -0.45
CA ALA A 243 -2.10 21.74 -1.34
C ALA A 243 -3.30 22.27 -0.52
N PRO A 244 -3.90 23.40 -0.91
CA PRO A 244 -5.13 23.86 -0.28
C PRO A 244 -6.20 22.77 -0.44
N PRO A 245 -7.11 22.60 0.55
CA PRO A 245 -8.24 21.70 0.41
C PRO A 245 -9.07 22.12 -0.83
N ALA A 246 -9.40 21.14 -1.68
CA ALA A 246 -10.20 21.33 -2.89
C ALA A 246 -11.63 21.79 -2.55
#